data_c998345ec704a137f694c13760b823a2
#
_entry.id   c998345ec704a137f694c13760b823a2
#
_cell.length_a   1.000
_cell.length_b   1.000
_cell.length_c   1.000
_cell.angle_alpha   90.00
_cell.angle_beta   90.00
_cell.angle_gamma   90.00
#
_symmetry.space_group_name_H-M   'P 1'
#
loop_
_entity.id
_entity.type
_entity.pdbx_description
1 polymer ?
#
loop_
_entity_poly.entity_id
_entity_poly.type
_entity_poly.pdbx_seq_one_letter_code
_entity_poly.pdbx_strand_id
1 'polypeptide(L)'
;MIEQKLEKNVIDKLTSIFTNNGISDFGVYGSLQPDILKGVEGDSSIVVVVKANPRSYQSPTIPTCQIDFEVQLTLRADIDYSGKTYLDVCDMLMNQFEEWQKCLDSAHYDFSLPEFQMVGFQLGNGTNAADPDKVVWQYKHNFTVYGVVQ
;
A
#
# COMPACT_ATOMS: atom_id res chain seq x y z
N MET A 1 3.61 -13.82 -12.03
CA MET A 1 2.24 -13.31 -12.04
C MET A 1 2.26 -11.79 -11.97
N ILE A 2 1.44 -11.12 -12.76
CA ILE A 2 1.42 -9.64 -12.85
C ILE A 2 1.09 -9.02 -11.49
N GLU A 3 0.10 -9.53 -10.80
CA GLU A 3 -0.36 -9.00 -9.51
C GLU A 3 0.76 -9.00 -8.47
N GLN A 4 1.52 -10.08 -8.40
CA GLN A 4 2.64 -10.18 -7.43
C GLN A 4 3.78 -9.21 -7.77
N LYS A 5 4.05 -9.01 -9.04
CA LYS A 5 5.08 -8.05 -9.48
C LYS A 5 4.65 -6.61 -9.19
N LEU A 6 3.37 -6.30 -9.35
CA LEU A 6 2.82 -5.00 -9.00
C LEU A 6 2.84 -4.80 -7.48
N GLU A 7 2.50 -5.82 -6.68
CA GLU A 7 2.65 -5.75 -5.23
C GLU A 7 4.08 -5.36 -4.86
N LYS A 8 5.07 -6.00 -5.49
CA LYS A 8 6.47 -5.69 -5.21
C LYS A 8 6.82 -4.24 -5.54
N ASN A 9 6.32 -3.72 -6.65
CA ASN A 9 6.57 -2.32 -7.03
C ASN A 9 5.97 -1.36 -6.00
N VAL A 10 4.77 -1.65 -5.52
CA VAL A 10 4.13 -0.85 -4.46
C VAL A 10 4.91 -0.96 -3.15
N ILE A 11 5.35 -2.16 -2.78
CA ILE A 11 6.15 -2.40 -1.59
C ILE A 11 7.44 -1.58 -1.64
N ASP A 12 8.14 -1.59 -2.76
CA ASP A 12 9.39 -0.84 -2.92
C ASP A 12 9.18 0.66 -2.78
N LYS A 13 8.09 1.19 -3.33
CA LYS A 13 7.75 2.61 -3.20
C LYS A 13 7.40 2.99 -1.76
N LEU A 14 6.60 2.18 -1.08
CA LEU A 14 6.24 2.42 0.32
C LEU A 14 7.45 2.33 1.23
N THR A 15 8.33 1.36 1.00
CA THR A 15 9.59 1.23 1.74
C THR A 15 10.43 2.49 1.63
N SER A 16 10.54 3.04 0.42
CA SER A 16 11.28 4.29 0.18
C SER A 16 10.67 5.47 0.93
N ILE A 17 9.33 5.55 1.00
CA ILE A 17 8.64 6.62 1.72
C ILE A 17 8.96 6.60 3.20
N PHE A 18 8.88 5.43 3.84
CA PHE A 18 9.21 5.29 5.25
C PHE A 18 10.66 5.65 5.51
N THR A 19 11.57 5.14 4.68
CA THR A 19 13.00 5.41 4.81
C THR A 19 13.31 6.89 4.65
N ASN A 20 12.70 7.54 3.66
CA ASN A 20 12.92 8.97 3.39
C ASN A 20 12.36 9.86 4.50
N ASN A 21 11.40 9.36 5.29
CA ASN A 21 10.86 10.08 6.44
C ASN A 21 11.60 9.74 7.75
N GLY A 22 12.70 9.04 7.67
CA GLY A 22 13.54 8.73 8.83
C GLY A 22 13.00 7.62 9.73
N ILE A 23 12.01 6.86 9.27
CA ILE A 23 11.46 5.75 10.02
C ILE A 23 12.25 4.49 9.68
N SER A 24 12.79 3.82 10.70
CA SER A 24 13.62 2.63 10.52
C SER A 24 12.94 1.34 10.99
N ASP A 25 12.03 1.42 11.96
CA ASP A 25 11.38 0.25 12.54
C ASP A 25 10.04 -0.01 11.85
N PHE A 26 10.13 -0.58 10.67
CA PHE A 26 8.95 -0.92 9.88
C PHE A 26 9.21 -2.15 9.01
N GLY A 27 8.12 -2.78 8.58
CA GLY A 27 8.17 -3.83 7.57
C GLY A 27 7.03 -3.66 6.57
N VAL A 28 7.32 -3.77 5.28
CA VAL A 28 6.32 -3.74 4.20
C VAL A 28 6.35 -5.08 3.49
N TYR A 29 5.21 -5.74 3.41
CA TYR A 29 5.10 -7.13 2.96
C TYR A 29 4.00 -7.32 1.94
N GLY A 30 4.14 -8.34 1.11
CA GLY A 30 3.10 -8.78 0.19
C GLY A 30 2.14 -9.80 0.81
N SER A 31 1.07 -10.10 0.09
CA SER A 31 -0.02 -10.98 0.56
C SER A 31 0.38 -12.44 0.78
N LEU A 32 1.52 -12.87 0.21
CA LEU A 32 1.96 -14.27 0.30
C LEU A 32 2.88 -14.57 1.49
N GLN A 33 2.99 -13.66 2.46
CA GLN A 33 3.84 -13.85 3.63
C GLN A 33 2.97 -14.04 4.88
N PRO A 34 2.59 -15.28 5.21
CA PRO A 34 1.60 -15.54 6.27
C PRO A 34 2.06 -15.22 7.70
N ASP A 35 3.36 -15.07 7.94
CA ASP A 35 3.90 -14.81 9.27
C ASP A 35 3.87 -13.33 9.69
N ILE A 36 3.34 -12.48 8.83
CA ILE A 36 3.31 -11.03 9.03
C ILE A 36 2.50 -10.62 10.25
N LEU A 37 1.40 -11.31 10.52
CA LEU A 37 0.49 -10.99 11.63
C LEU A 37 1.15 -11.12 13.00
N LYS A 38 2.29 -11.80 13.07
CA LYS A 38 3.08 -11.93 14.30
C LYS A 38 4.04 -10.76 14.52
N GLY A 39 4.29 -9.96 13.48
CA GLY A 39 5.31 -8.91 13.52
C GLY A 39 5.01 -7.77 14.48
N VAL A 40 3.75 -7.37 14.61
CA VAL A 40 3.35 -6.25 15.48
C VAL A 40 3.39 -6.63 16.95
N GLU A 41 3.18 -7.90 17.26
CA GLU A 41 3.34 -8.42 18.63
C GLU A 41 4.81 -8.65 18.99
N GLY A 42 5.70 -8.64 17.99
CA GLY A 42 7.13 -8.79 18.13
C GLY A 42 7.88 -7.48 18.17
N ASP A 43 8.98 -7.40 17.45
CA ASP A 43 9.93 -6.29 17.50
C ASP A 43 9.60 -5.15 16.55
N SER A 44 8.80 -5.38 15.51
CA SER A 44 8.46 -4.34 14.52
C SER A 44 7.28 -3.50 14.98
N SER A 45 7.48 -2.19 14.99
CA SER A 45 6.47 -1.23 15.46
C SER A 45 5.43 -0.90 14.38
N ILE A 46 5.80 -1.01 13.11
CA ILE A 46 4.92 -0.74 11.98
C ILE A 46 4.96 -1.94 11.04
N VAL A 47 3.79 -2.45 10.69
CA VAL A 47 3.65 -3.51 9.69
C VAL A 47 2.67 -3.05 8.62
N VAL A 48 3.12 -3.08 7.36
CA VAL A 48 2.29 -2.73 6.21
C VAL A 48 2.15 -3.97 5.34
N VAL A 49 0.92 -4.34 5.02
CA VAL A 49 0.63 -5.45 4.11
C VAL A 49 -0.03 -4.92 2.86
N VAL A 50 0.57 -5.21 1.72
CA VAL A 50 0.05 -4.83 0.40
C VAL A 50 -0.53 -6.09 -0.24
N LYS A 51 -1.80 -6.03 -0.61
CA LYS A 51 -2.48 -7.14 -1.29
C LYS A 51 -3.03 -6.67 -2.62
N ALA A 52 -2.61 -7.32 -3.70
CA ALA A 52 -3.22 -7.16 -5.02
C ALA A 52 -4.23 -8.28 -5.24
N ASN A 53 -5.47 -7.91 -5.54
CA ASN A 53 -6.49 -8.88 -5.90
C ASN A 53 -6.32 -9.32 -7.36
N PRO A 54 -6.87 -10.49 -7.75
CA PRO A 54 -6.80 -10.91 -9.14
C PRO A 54 -7.38 -9.86 -10.08
N ARG A 55 -6.73 -9.68 -11.23
CA ARG A 55 -7.17 -8.72 -12.24
C ARG A 55 -8.56 -9.08 -12.77
N SER A 56 -9.33 -8.04 -13.08
CA SER A 56 -10.63 -8.20 -13.71
C SER A 56 -10.69 -7.35 -14.97
N TYR A 57 -11.43 -7.85 -15.97
CA TYR A 57 -11.61 -7.16 -17.25
C TYR A 57 -13.03 -6.62 -17.32
N GLN A 58 -13.17 -5.36 -17.76
CA GLN A 58 -14.48 -4.74 -17.91
C GLN A 58 -15.26 -5.28 -19.10
N SER A 59 -14.56 -5.78 -20.11
CA SER A 59 -15.14 -6.36 -21.30
C SER A 59 -14.21 -7.43 -21.87
N PRO A 60 -14.74 -8.54 -22.42
CA PRO A 60 -13.90 -9.55 -23.05
C PRO A 60 -13.18 -9.09 -24.32
N THR A 61 -13.59 -7.95 -24.90
CA THR A 61 -13.00 -7.41 -26.13
C THR A 61 -12.03 -6.28 -25.90
N ILE A 62 -12.01 -5.70 -24.68
CA ILE A 62 -11.12 -4.57 -24.32
C ILE A 62 -9.98 -5.13 -23.46
N PRO A 63 -8.71 -4.94 -23.84
CA PRO A 63 -7.58 -5.50 -23.10
C PRO A 63 -7.28 -4.75 -21.78
N THR A 64 -8.04 -3.71 -21.47
CA THR A 64 -7.88 -2.96 -20.22
C THR A 64 -8.44 -3.77 -19.06
N CYS A 65 -7.63 -3.93 -18.03
CA CYS A 65 -8.05 -4.59 -16.79
C CYS A 65 -7.82 -3.68 -15.60
N GLN A 66 -8.44 -4.05 -14.49
CA GLN A 66 -8.23 -3.38 -13.22
C GLN A 66 -7.71 -4.36 -12.18
N ILE A 67 -6.87 -3.86 -11.30
CA ILE A 67 -6.34 -4.60 -10.17
C ILE A 67 -6.61 -3.76 -8.91
N ASP A 68 -7.42 -4.32 -8.03
CA ASP A 68 -7.74 -3.67 -6.76
C ASP A 68 -6.68 -4.02 -5.74
N PHE A 69 -6.14 -2.99 -5.10
CA PHE A 69 -5.16 -3.13 -4.03
C PHE A 69 -5.78 -2.79 -2.68
N GLU A 70 -5.36 -3.54 -1.69
CA GLU A 70 -5.65 -3.24 -0.30
C GLU A 70 -4.33 -3.08 0.45
N VAL A 71 -4.16 -1.95 1.12
CA VAL A 71 -3.01 -1.68 1.96
C VAL A 71 -3.48 -1.61 3.40
N GLN A 72 -2.96 -2.50 4.23
CA GLN A 72 -3.27 -2.53 5.65
C GLN A 72 -2.05 -2.08 6.44
N LEU A 73 -2.23 -1.02 7.21
CA LEU A 73 -1.23 -0.50 8.13
C LEU A 73 -1.62 -0.90 9.55
N THR A 74 -0.70 -1.57 10.24
CA THR A 74 -0.85 -1.92 11.65
C THR A 74 0.30 -1.28 12.41
N LEU A 75 0.01 -0.50 13.44
CA LEU A 75 1.01 0.23 14.20
C LEU A 75 0.58 0.38 15.65
N ARG A 76 1.54 0.75 16.50
CA ARG A 76 1.28 1.00 17.91
C ARG A 76 1.09 2.50 18.16
N ALA A 77 0.09 2.82 18.98
CA ALA A 77 -0.25 4.19 19.30
C ALA A 77 0.61 4.75 20.44
N ASP A 78 1.35 3.89 21.17
CA ASP A 78 2.14 4.25 22.35
C ASP A 78 3.63 4.48 22.04
N ILE A 79 4.01 4.46 20.78
CA ILE A 79 5.41 4.59 20.33
C ILE A 79 5.60 5.90 19.58
N ASP A 80 6.80 6.47 19.74
CA ASP A 80 7.28 7.59 18.95
C ASP A 80 8.08 7.06 17.75
N TYR A 81 7.66 7.42 16.54
CA TYR A 81 8.29 7.03 15.29
C TYR A 81 9.19 8.14 14.78
N SER A 82 10.37 8.29 15.37
CA SER A 82 11.34 9.32 14.98
C SER A 82 10.76 10.74 15.05
N GLY A 83 10.07 11.06 16.16
CA GLY A 83 9.41 12.33 16.35
C GLY A 83 8.01 12.43 15.80
N LYS A 84 7.46 11.32 15.25
CA LYS A 84 6.13 11.27 14.67
C LYS A 84 5.19 10.42 15.51
N THR A 85 3.95 10.88 15.65
CA THR A 85 2.89 10.09 16.27
C THR A 85 2.35 9.07 15.26
N TYR A 86 1.54 8.12 15.74
CA TYR A 86 0.87 7.17 14.84
C TYR A 86 -0.06 7.86 13.83
N LEU A 87 -0.66 8.99 14.20
CA LEU A 87 -1.49 9.77 13.27
C LEU A 87 -0.63 10.38 12.15
N ASP A 88 0.57 10.86 12.48
CA ASP A 88 1.49 11.40 11.49
C ASP A 88 1.90 10.34 10.47
N VAL A 89 2.10 9.10 10.92
CA VAL A 89 2.42 7.98 10.03
C VAL A 89 1.25 7.64 9.11
N CYS A 90 0.03 7.62 9.63
CA CYS A 90 -1.17 7.41 8.82
C CYS A 90 -1.34 8.52 7.78
N ASP A 91 -1.14 9.78 8.17
CA ASP A 91 -1.23 10.93 7.26
C ASP A 91 -0.15 10.87 6.18
N MET A 92 1.05 10.46 6.53
CA MET A 92 2.16 10.29 5.58
C MET A 92 1.78 9.31 4.47
N LEU A 93 1.20 8.17 4.85
CA LEU A 93 0.76 7.15 3.89
C LEU A 93 -0.39 7.66 3.03
N MET A 94 -1.38 8.30 3.64
CA MET A 94 -2.54 8.86 2.93
C MET A 94 -2.11 9.95 1.95
N ASN A 95 -1.23 10.85 2.37
CA ASN A 95 -0.72 11.90 1.50
C ASN A 95 -0.01 11.32 0.29
N GLN A 96 0.69 10.20 0.43
CA GLN A 96 1.35 9.54 -0.68
C GLN A 96 0.33 8.96 -1.67
N PHE A 97 -0.74 8.35 -1.17
CA PHE A 97 -1.80 7.83 -2.04
C PHE A 97 -2.50 8.96 -2.79
N GLU A 98 -2.74 10.09 -2.13
CA GLU A 98 -3.33 11.27 -2.77
C GLU A 98 -2.40 11.84 -3.84
N GLU A 99 -1.09 11.84 -3.62
CA GLU A 99 -0.10 12.24 -4.61
C GLU A 99 -0.16 11.32 -5.83
N TRP A 100 -0.26 10.02 -5.63
CA TRP A 100 -0.40 9.07 -6.74
C TRP A 100 -1.69 9.32 -7.53
N GLN A 101 -2.78 9.68 -6.84
CA GLN A 101 -4.05 10.03 -7.50
C GLN A 101 -3.93 11.28 -8.37
N LYS A 102 -3.22 12.29 -7.89
CA LYS A 102 -3.05 13.55 -8.61
C LYS A 102 -2.10 13.45 -9.79
N CYS A 103 -1.12 12.58 -9.68
CA CYS A 103 -0.06 12.46 -10.67
C CYS A 103 -0.48 11.51 -11.78
N LEU A 104 -1.05 12.07 -12.84
CA LEU A 104 -1.34 11.31 -14.05
C LEU A 104 -0.08 11.13 -14.92
N ASP A 105 1.02 11.74 -14.50
CA ASP A 105 2.31 11.60 -15.15
C ASP A 105 2.98 10.32 -14.71
N SER A 106 3.07 9.38 -15.63
CA SER A 106 3.65 8.05 -15.40
C SER A 106 5.10 8.07 -14.90
N ALA A 107 5.81 9.17 -15.11
CA ALA A 107 7.22 9.27 -14.70
C ALA A 107 7.43 9.18 -13.19
N HIS A 108 6.43 9.57 -12.40
CA HIS A 108 6.56 9.61 -10.94
C HIS A 108 5.87 8.46 -10.22
N TYR A 109 4.79 7.92 -10.79
CA TYR A 109 3.94 6.95 -10.09
C TYR A 109 3.55 5.78 -10.99
N ASP A 110 4.43 5.44 -11.90
CA ASP A 110 4.19 4.36 -12.84
C ASP A 110 4.58 3.03 -12.19
N PHE A 111 3.59 2.18 -11.99
CA PHE A 111 3.79 0.80 -11.55
C PHE A 111 3.94 -0.17 -12.72
N SER A 112 4.13 0.34 -13.93
CA SER A 112 4.18 -0.47 -15.13
C SER A 112 5.25 -1.55 -15.09
N LEU A 113 4.94 -2.65 -15.75
CA LEU A 113 5.83 -3.78 -15.99
C LEU A 113 5.97 -3.94 -17.51
N PRO A 114 6.98 -4.70 -17.99
CA PRO A 114 7.05 -5.03 -19.42
C PRO A 114 5.77 -5.69 -19.96
N GLU A 115 5.08 -6.49 -19.13
CA GLU A 115 3.84 -7.17 -19.49
C GLU A 115 2.55 -6.42 -19.11
N PHE A 116 2.66 -5.28 -18.43
CA PHE A 116 1.49 -4.52 -17.96
C PHE A 116 1.78 -3.04 -18.00
N GLN A 117 1.07 -2.31 -18.85
CA GLN A 117 1.18 -0.86 -18.93
C GLN A 117 0.06 -0.21 -18.13
N MET A 118 0.44 0.54 -17.11
CA MET A 118 -0.50 1.30 -16.29
C MET A 118 -1.07 2.48 -17.09
N VAL A 119 -2.39 2.64 -17.07
CA VAL A 119 -3.09 3.73 -17.75
C VAL A 119 -3.92 4.59 -16.80
N GLY A 120 -4.09 4.19 -15.56
CA GLY A 120 -4.87 4.96 -14.59
C GLY A 120 -4.70 4.48 -13.17
N PHE A 121 -5.05 5.34 -12.24
CA PHE A 121 -5.03 5.08 -10.81
C PHE A 121 -6.25 5.74 -10.17
N GLN A 122 -6.94 5.03 -9.30
CA GLN A 122 -8.09 5.56 -8.58
C GLN A 122 -7.97 5.22 -7.10
N LEU A 123 -7.96 6.25 -6.26
CA LEU A 123 -7.98 6.08 -4.82
C LEU A 123 -9.39 5.66 -4.38
N GLY A 124 -9.46 4.63 -3.56
CA GLY A 124 -10.72 4.13 -3.00
C GLY A 124 -10.95 4.63 -1.58
N ASN A 125 -11.66 3.83 -0.80
CA ASN A 125 -12.04 4.18 0.56
C ASN A 125 -11.01 3.71 1.58
N GLY A 126 -10.87 4.49 2.66
CA GLY A 126 -10.12 4.10 3.84
C GLY A 126 -11.06 3.70 4.98
N THR A 127 -10.61 2.77 5.80
CA THR A 127 -11.29 2.39 7.05
C THR A 127 -10.29 2.39 8.18
N ASN A 128 -10.70 2.94 9.31
CA ASN A 128 -9.89 2.98 10.52
C ASN A 128 -10.54 2.06 11.56
N ALA A 129 -9.82 1.00 11.95
CA ALA A 129 -10.24 0.06 12.97
C ALA A 129 -9.46 0.30 14.25
N ALA A 130 -9.40 1.55 14.70
CA ALA A 130 -8.79 1.91 15.97
C ALA A 130 -9.68 1.45 17.12
N ASP A 131 -9.09 0.71 18.03
CA ASP A 131 -9.74 0.32 19.28
C ASP A 131 -9.09 1.14 20.41
N PRO A 132 -9.84 2.07 21.06
CA PRO A 132 -9.27 2.91 22.12
C PRO A 132 -8.77 2.11 23.31
N ASP A 133 -9.24 0.87 23.50
CA ASP A 133 -8.78 -0.02 24.57
C ASP A 133 -7.51 -0.78 24.21
N LYS A 134 -7.02 -0.64 22.96
CA LYS A 134 -5.83 -1.32 22.49
C LYS A 134 -4.77 -0.32 22.04
N VAL A 135 -3.50 -0.68 22.27
CA VAL A 135 -2.38 0.13 21.80
C VAL A 135 -2.05 -0.14 20.31
N VAL A 136 -2.57 -1.22 19.75
CA VAL A 136 -2.36 -1.59 18.34
C VAL A 136 -3.57 -1.14 17.52
N TRP A 137 -3.30 -0.32 16.52
CA TRP A 137 -4.32 0.24 15.64
C TRP A 137 -4.13 -0.26 14.21
N GLN A 138 -5.24 -0.46 13.51
CA GLN A 138 -5.26 -0.87 12.11
C GLN A 138 -5.90 0.21 11.25
N TYR A 139 -5.29 0.45 10.12
CA TYR A 139 -5.80 1.36 9.11
C TYR A 139 -5.72 0.65 7.75
N LYS A 140 -6.83 0.63 7.02
CA LYS A 140 -6.89 0.03 5.68
C LYS A 140 -7.22 1.08 4.65
N HIS A 141 -6.59 0.99 3.50
CA HIS A 141 -6.90 1.85 2.38
C HIS A 141 -6.87 1.05 1.09
N ASN A 142 -7.83 1.32 0.21
CA ASN A 142 -7.97 0.64 -1.08
C ASN A 142 -7.63 1.60 -2.21
N PHE A 143 -7.00 1.09 -3.25
CA PHE A 143 -6.85 1.80 -4.51
C PHE A 143 -6.91 0.81 -5.67
N THR A 144 -7.17 1.33 -6.86
CA THR A 144 -7.29 0.53 -8.08
C THR A 144 -6.30 1.02 -9.11
N VAL A 145 -5.59 0.10 -9.73
CA VAL A 145 -4.69 0.36 -10.85
C VAL A 145 -5.36 -0.17 -12.13
N TYR A 146 -5.44 0.66 -13.14
CA TYR A 146 -5.94 0.30 -14.46
C TYR A 146 -4.78 0.15 -15.42
N GLY A 147 -4.80 -0.87 -16.25
CA GLY A 147 -3.73 -1.09 -17.20
C GLY A 147 -4.10 -2.02 -18.32
N VAL A 148 -3.16 -2.15 -19.25
CA VAL A 148 -3.29 -3.02 -20.42
C VAL A 148 -2.25 -4.12 -20.31
N VAL A 149 -2.70 -5.37 -20.40
CA VAL A 149 -1.82 -6.53 -20.47
C VAL A 149 -1.27 -6.64 -21.89
N GLN A 150 0.05 -6.72 -21.98
CA GLN A 150 0.77 -6.78 -23.26
C GLN A 150 1.29 -8.19 -23.55
#